data_949f0b80b8060f814afad4acda2a8d43
#
_entry.id   949f0b80b8060f814afad4acda2a8d43
#
_cell.length_a   1.000
_cell.length_b   1.000
_cell.length_c   1.000
_cell.angle_alpha   90.00
_cell.angle_beta   90.00
_cell.angle_gamma   90.00
#
_symmetry.space_group_name_H-M   'P 1'
#
loop_
_entity.id
_entity.type
_entity.pdbx_description
1 polymer ?
#
loop_
_entity_poly.entity_id
_entity_poly.type
_entity_poly.pdbx_seq_one_letter_code
_entity_poly.pdbx_strand_id
1 'polypeptide(L)'
;MKQLWLVMFLSVALIGCSDESTPEKLSAADISAGKVVADRECKGCHGLDGKGTAPGIPNLAGQRGRYIMAALKEYKEGTRTHAALRQVAANMSDDETRQVATFYASLRPIQAPKPDQFSAYENGKKVAATCTHCHGENGNSKTPGTPSLAGQQPVYFVNATHEYLTGERKSAPMDPMLRRMNRLDIESAALYFASQMPAERSAPPTGNAAEGEPRTAVCGGCHGSHGVSTDSATPTLAAQDPEYLTQAIKAYRTTRKHPLMSRLVAELSDQEIDNIVAFYTTQKSKPAESGETLLKEITTKCDRCHAGERDNPALAIPIIAGQDKDYLTLALRSYRDGKRGNSMMHNMSLPYGDSIIESLASYYANQPVR
;
A
#
# COMPACT_ATOMS: atom_id res chain seq x y z
N MET A 1 -26.81 0.68 -80.51
CA MET A 1 -27.42 0.20 -79.29
C MET A 1 -26.59 0.73 -78.11
N LYS A 2 -27.03 1.80 -77.49
CA LYS A 2 -26.35 2.49 -76.37
C LYS A 2 -27.06 2.04 -75.08
N GLN A 3 -26.39 1.28 -74.20
CA GLN A 3 -26.91 0.96 -72.90
C GLN A 3 -26.61 2.09 -71.92
N LEU A 4 -27.69 2.61 -71.35
CA LEU A 4 -27.66 3.64 -70.28
C LEU A 4 -27.58 2.89 -68.95
N TRP A 5 -26.52 3.11 -68.16
CA TRP A 5 -26.41 2.63 -66.78
C TRP A 5 -26.94 3.73 -65.84
N LEU A 6 -28.03 3.40 -65.15
CA LEU A 6 -28.64 4.23 -64.11
C LEU A 6 -27.89 3.98 -62.80
N VAL A 7 -27.13 4.98 -62.30
CA VAL A 7 -26.49 4.92 -61.01
C VAL A 7 -27.47 5.45 -59.97
N MET A 8 -27.93 4.59 -59.12
CA MET A 8 -28.80 4.90 -58.00
C MET A 8 -27.96 5.29 -56.80
N PHE A 9 -27.95 6.59 -56.45
CA PHE A 9 -27.31 7.09 -55.23
C PHE A 9 -28.17 6.75 -54.02
N LEU A 10 -27.69 5.79 -53.17
CA LEU A 10 -28.28 5.48 -51.88
C LEU A 10 -27.70 6.46 -50.86
N SER A 11 -28.48 7.45 -50.45
CA SER A 11 -28.14 8.38 -49.39
C SER A 11 -28.29 7.66 -48.03
N VAL A 12 -27.16 7.22 -47.47
CA VAL A 12 -27.13 6.74 -46.08
C VAL A 12 -27.11 7.97 -45.16
N ALA A 13 -28.23 8.23 -44.50
CA ALA A 13 -28.31 9.19 -43.40
C ALA A 13 -27.58 8.61 -42.21
N LEU A 14 -26.39 9.11 -41.92
CA LEU A 14 -25.65 8.87 -40.65
C LEU A 14 -26.41 9.60 -39.54
N ILE A 15 -27.26 8.86 -38.81
CA ILE A 15 -27.76 9.32 -37.52
C ILE A 15 -26.58 9.25 -36.55
N GLY A 16 -25.89 10.35 -36.36
CA GLY A 16 -24.88 10.51 -35.33
C GLY A 16 -25.62 10.56 -33.99
N CYS A 17 -25.47 9.50 -33.19
CA CYS A 17 -25.71 9.58 -31.76
C CYS A 17 -24.56 10.40 -31.13
N SER A 18 -24.75 11.72 -31.05
CA SER A 18 -23.95 12.57 -30.20
C SER A 18 -24.51 12.47 -28.78
N ASP A 19 -24.04 11.47 -28.04
CA ASP A 19 -24.20 11.43 -26.58
C ASP A 19 -23.12 12.35 -25.98
N GLU A 20 -23.23 13.63 -26.22
CA GLU A 20 -22.55 14.65 -25.43
C GLU A 20 -23.26 14.69 -24.08
N SER A 21 -22.74 13.92 -23.12
CA SER A 21 -23.12 14.06 -21.72
C SER A 21 -22.66 15.43 -21.21
N THR A 22 -23.49 16.44 -21.43
CA THR A 22 -23.39 17.75 -20.76
C THR A 22 -23.31 17.49 -19.25
N PRO A 23 -22.42 18.18 -18.50
CA PRO A 23 -22.39 18.06 -17.04
C PRO A 23 -23.78 18.38 -16.51
N GLU A 24 -24.39 17.43 -15.82
CA GLU A 24 -25.73 17.53 -15.26
C GLU A 24 -25.78 18.77 -14.34
N LYS A 25 -26.47 19.80 -14.79
CA LYS A 25 -26.60 21.07 -14.05
C LYS A 25 -27.35 20.75 -12.76
N LEU A 26 -26.68 20.92 -11.60
CA LEU A 26 -27.29 20.69 -10.29
C LEU A 26 -28.60 21.49 -10.19
N SER A 27 -29.73 20.78 -10.04
CA SER A 27 -31.04 21.40 -9.95
C SER A 27 -31.20 22.11 -8.59
N ALA A 28 -31.63 23.37 -8.57
CA ALA A 28 -31.92 24.10 -7.34
C ALA A 28 -33.01 23.40 -6.50
N ALA A 29 -33.98 22.75 -7.13
CA ALA A 29 -35.00 21.97 -6.47
C ALA A 29 -34.38 20.75 -5.76
N ASP A 30 -33.48 20.01 -6.40
CA ASP A 30 -32.78 18.88 -5.79
C ASP A 30 -31.86 19.31 -4.66
N ILE A 31 -31.19 20.45 -4.75
CA ILE A 31 -30.37 21.01 -3.67
C ILE A 31 -31.25 21.30 -2.44
N SER A 32 -32.41 21.93 -2.62
CA SER A 32 -33.31 22.24 -1.54
C SER A 32 -33.91 21.00 -0.88
N ALA A 33 -34.36 20.04 -1.69
CA ALA A 33 -34.86 18.75 -1.19
C ALA A 33 -33.77 17.95 -0.48
N GLY A 34 -32.55 17.92 -1.06
CA GLY A 34 -31.39 17.25 -0.48
C GLY A 34 -30.96 17.82 0.87
N LYS A 35 -31.09 19.13 1.08
CA LYS A 35 -30.86 19.76 2.38
C LYS A 35 -31.82 19.23 3.45
N VAL A 36 -33.09 19.00 3.11
CA VAL A 36 -34.08 18.41 4.03
C VAL A 36 -33.69 16.99 4.41
N VAL A 37 -33.27 16.18 3.42
CA VAL A 37 -32.78 14.82 3.68
C VAL A 37 -31.52 14.85 4.54
N ALA A 38 -30.56 15.73 4.23
CA ALA A 38 -29.33 15.90 5.00
C ALA A 38 -29.58 16.30 6.45
N ASP A 39 -30.57 17.18 6.69
CA ASP A 39 -30.98 17.62 8.04
C ASP A 39 -31.56 16.46 8.87
N ARG A 40 -32.31 15.58 8.23
CA ARG A 40 -32.92 14.43 8.88
C ARG A 40 -31.92 13.29 9.15
N GLU A 41 -31.06 12.94 8.16
CA GLU A 41 -30.30 11.68 8.16
C GLU A 41 -28.79 11.86 8.34
N CYS A 42 -28.19 12.99 7.95
CA CYS A 42 -26.74 13.07 7.75
C CYS A 42 -26.04 14.05 8.69
N LYS A 43 -26.74 15.14 9.11
CA LYS A 43 -26.11 16.27 9.83
C LYS A 43 -25.46 15.89 11.14
N GLY A 44 -25.92 14.83 11.80
CA GLY A 44 -25.38 14.41 13.09
C GLY A 44 -23.90 14.04 13.04
N CYS A 45 -23.46 13.50 11.90
CA CYS A 45 -22.08 13.11 11.66
C CYS A 45 -21.36 14.04 10.67
N HIS A 46 -22.04 14.50 9.62
CA HIS A 46 -21.41 15.21 8.51
C HIS A 46 -21.70 16.73 8.50
N GLY A 47 -22.48 17.25 9.45
CA GLY A 47 -22.92 18.64 9.42
C GLY A 47 -23.82 18.98 8.23
N LEU A 48 -24.56 20.09 8.31
CA LEU A 48 -25.25 20.66 7.13
C LEU A 48 -24.30 21.42 6.22
N ASP A 49 -23.16 21.84 6.73
CA ASP A 49 -22.05 22.43 5.98
C ASP A 49 -21.21 21.37 5.27
N GLY A 50 -21.47 20.09 5.53
CA GLY A 50 -20.73 18.96 4.98
C GLY A 50 -19.39 18.71 5.64
N LYS A 51 -19.12 19.28 6.82
CA LYS A 51 -17.92 19.05 7.61
C LYS A 51 -18.11 17.86 8.55
N GLY A 52 -17.23 16.89 8.49
CA GLY A 52 -17.19 15.80 9.46
C GLY A 52 -17.04 16.33 10.90
N THR A 53 -17.88 15.84 11.82
CA THR A 53 -17.95 16.33 13.20
C THR A 53 -16.88 15.77 14.12
N ALA A 54 -16.18 14.71 13.69
CA ALA A 54 -15.10 14.05 14.45
C ALA A 54 -14.08 13.40 13.49
N PRO A 55 -12.86 13.09 13.97
CA PRO A 55 -11.88 12.28 13.24
C PRO A 55 -12.50 10.96 12.76
N GLY A 56 -12.17 10.56 11.54
CA GLY A 56 -12.74 9.38 10.89
C GLY A 56 -14.09 9.59 10.21
N ILE A 57 -14.74 10.75 10.39
CA ILE A 57 -15.95 11.13 9.67
C ILE A 57 -15.57 12.01 8.48
N PRO A 58 -15.85 11.58 7.24
CA PRO A 58 -15.42 12.33 6.07
C PRO A 58 -16.18 13.63 5.86
N ASN A 59 -15.49 14.64 5.33
CA ASN A 59 -16.11 15.80 4.73
C ASN A 59 -16.88 15.38 3.48
N LEU A 60 -18.14 15.83 3.37
CA LEU A 60 -18.99 15.61 2.18
C LEU A 60 -19.10 16.87 1.33
N ALA A 61 -18.79 18.06 1.88
CA ALA A 61 -18.84 19.32 1.15
C ALA A 61 -17.96 19.30 -0.09
N GLY A 62 -18.55 19.60 -1.25
CA GLY A 62 -17.87 19.61 -2.54
C GLY A 62 -17.44 18.24 -3.04
N GLN A 63 -17.82 17.15 -2.39
CA GLN A 63 -17.55 15.80 -2.88
C GLN A 63 -18.42 15.50 -4.11
N ARG A 64 -17.90 14.72 -5.03
CA ARG A 64 -18.62 14.35 -6.26
C ARG A 64 -19.91 13.62 -5.94
N GLY A 65 -21.04 14.14 -6.44
CA GLY A 65 -22.37 13.58 -6.18
C GLY A 65 -22.47 12.11 -6.59
N ARG A 66 -21.91 11.73 -7.73
CA ARG A 66 -21.85 10.32 -8.19
C ARG A 66 -21.13 9.40 -7.21
N TYR A 67 -20.03 9.88 -6.59
CA TYR A 67 -19.34 9.11 -5.57
C TYR A 67 -20.19 8.95 -4.31
N ILE A 68 -20.89 10.02 -3.87
CA ILE A 68 -21.80 9.94 -2.71
C ILE A 68 -22.91 8.93 -2.98
N MET A 69 -23.55 8.99 -4.16
CA MET A 69 -24.58 8.02 -4.57
C MET A 69 -24.06 6.59 -4.58
N ALA A 70 -22.90 6.36 -5.21
CA ALA A 70 -22.28 5.05 -5.26
C ALA A 70 -21.95 4.51 -3.87
N ALA A 71 -21.40 5.36 -3.00
CA ALA A 71 -21.09 4.99 -1.62
C ALA A 71 -22.34 4.61 -0.80
N LEU A 72 -23.43 5.36 -0.93
CA LEU A 72 -24.71 5.06 -0.27
C LEU A 72 -25.30 3.74 -0.79
N LYS A 73 -25.24 3.52 -2.11
CA LYS A 73 -25.65 2.25 -2.72
C LYS A 73 -24.84 1.07 -2.18
N GLU A 74 -23.51 1.19 -2.13
CA GLU A 74 -22.62 0.16 -1.58
C GLU A 74 -22.93 -0.16 -0.10
N TYR A 75 -23.30 0.84 0.71
CA TYR A 75 -23.76 0.62 2.09
C TYR A 75 -25.11 -0.12 2.12
N LYS A 76 -26.06 0.27 1.27
CA LYS A 76 -27.39 -0.37 1.15
C LYS A 76 -27.26 -1.85 0.76
N GLU A 77 -26.39 -2.15 -0.19
CA GLU A 77 -26.12 -3.49 -0.71
C GLU A 77 -25.20 -4.33 0.22
N GLY A 78 -24.54 -3.69 1.19
CA GLY A 78 -23.64 -4.35 2.13
C GLY A 78 -22.24 -4.65 1.58
N THR A 79 -21.92 -4.19 0.38
CA THR A 79 -20.56 -4.29 -0.21
C THR A 79 -19.56 -3.34 0.45
N ARG A 80 -20.08 -2.35 1.20
CA ARG A 80 -19.31 -1.48 2.09
C ARG A 80 -19.84 -1.66 3.50
N THR A 81 -18.97 -2.06 4.44
CA THR A 81 -19.38 -2.42 5.81
C THR A 81 -19.39 -1.20 6.73
N HIS A 82 -20.58 -0.78 7.18
CA HIS A 82 -20.78 0.20 8.25
C HIS A 82 -22.24 0.14 8.74
N ALA A 83 -22.46 -0.35 9.96
CA ALA A 83 -23.83 -0.66 10.45
C ALA A 83 -24.79 0.55 10.38
N ALA A 84 -24.39 1.72 10.90
CA ALA A 84 -25.25 2.92 10.89
C ALA A 84 -25.54 3.41 9.46
N LEU A 85 -24.53 3.47 8.58
CA LEU A 85 -24.74 3.92 7.19
C LEU A 85 -25.56 2.92 6.39
N ARG A 86 -25.47 1.62 6.67
CA ARG A 86 -26.34 0.61 6.06
C ARG A 86 -27.79 0.86 6.41
N GLN A 87 -28.09 1.17 7.69
CA GLN A 87 -29.43 1.45 8.13
C GLN A 87 -29.98 2.74 7.50
N VAL A 88 -29.21 3.82 7.48
CA VAL A 88 -29.58 5.09 6.84
C VAL A 88 -29.86 4.85 5.34
N ALA A 89 -28.93 4.23 4.63
CA ALA A 89 -29.06 4.01 3.18
C ALA A 89 -30.22 3.06 2.83
N ALA A 90 -30.54 2.08 3.68
CA ALA A 90 -31.68 1.17 3.46
C ALA A 90 -33.02 1.89 3.51
N ASN A 91 -33.14 2.94 4.31
CA ASN A 91 -34.38 3.71 4.48
C ASN A 91 -34.55 4.85 3.46
N MET A 92 -33.53 5.09 2.61
CA MET A 92 -33.58 6.15 1.60
C MET A 92 -34.08 5.63 0.27
N SER A 93 -34.94 6.42 -0.40
CA SER A 93 -35.30 6.22 -1.80
C SER A 93 -34.12 6.62 -2.72
N ASP A 94 -34.18 6.21 -3.98
CA ASP A 94 -33.18 6.58 -4.98
C ASP A 94 -33.19 8.11 -5.25
N ASP A 95 -34.40 8.73 -5.21
CA ASP A 95 -34.51 10.19 -5.33
C ASP A 95 -33.88 10.90 -4.14
N GLU A 96 -34.15 10.48 -2.89
CA GLU A 96 -33.51 11.06 -1.70
C GLU A 96 -31.99 10.89 -1.75
N THR A 97 -31.51 9.73 -2.21
CA THR A 97 -30.07 9.46 -2.41
C THR A 97 -29.46 10.44 -3.41
N ARG A 98 -30.12 10.67 -4.55
CA ARG A 98 -29.70 11.63 -5.56
C ARG A 98 -29.72 13.07 -5.03
N GLN A 99 -30.80 13.46 -4.36
CA GLN A 99 -30.99 14.80 -3.81
C GLN A 99 -29.93 15.14 -2.75
N VAL A 100 -29.68 14.26 -1.77
CA VAL A 100 -28.66 14.50 -0.74
C VAL A 100 -27.26 14.54 -1.30
N ALA A 101 -26.96 13.70 -2.31
CA ALA A 101 -25.69 13.74 -3.02
C ALA A 101 -25.49 15.06 -3.78
N THR A 102 -26.55 15.55 -4.44
CA THR A 102 -26.58 16.86 -5.12
C THR A 102 -26.37 17.99 -4.13
N PHE A 103 -27.02 17.96 -2.97
CA PHE A 103 -26.86 18.96 -1.92
C PHE A 103 -25.40 19.07 -1.44
N TYR A 104 -24.79 17.97 -0.99
CA TYR A 104 -23.39 18.02 -0.51
C TYR A 104 -22.40 18.35 -1.62
N ALA A 105 -22.64 17.90 -2.86
CA ALA A 105 -21.81 18.26 -4.00
C ALA A 105 -21.88 19.76 -4.36
N SER A 106 -22.99 20.44 -4.05
CA SER A 106 -23.17 21.88 -4.30
C SER A 106 -22.46 22.77 -3.29
N LEU A 107 -22.03 22.22 -2.15
CA LEU A 107 -21.33 22.98 -1.11
C LEU A 107 -19.89 23.26 -1.52
N ARG A 108 -19.33 24.34 -0.97
CA ARG A 108 -17.90 24.62 -1.15
C ARG A 108 -17.07 23.54 -0.44
N PRO A 109 -16.02 23.01 -1.09
CA PRO A 109 -15.13 22.06 -0.44
C PRO A 109 -14.55 22.62 0.86
N ILE A 110 -14.43 21.76 1.87
CA ILE A 110 -13.91 22.11 3.19
C ILE A 110 -12.62 21.35 3.44
N GLN A 111 -11.56 22.10 3.79
CA GLN A 111 -10.30 21.53 4.24
C GLN A 111 -10.46 20.94 5.64
N ALA A 112 -10.16 19.65 5.80
CA ALA A 112 -10.01 19.07 7.14
C ALA A 112 -8.85 19.74 7.89
N PRO A 113 -8.84 19.71 9.23
CA PRO A 113 -7.68 20.15 10.00
C PRO A 113 -6.42 19.44 9.48
N LYS A 114 -5.36 20.20 9.18
CA LYS A 114 -4.10 19.62 8.69
C LYS A 114 -3.46 18.81 9.83
N PRO A 115 -3.28 17.50 9.64
CA PRO A 115 -2.56 16.69 10.61
C PRO A 115 -1.06 16.98 10.54
N ASP A 116 -0.32 16.56 11.56
CA ASP A 116 1.13 16.45 11.46
C ASP A 116 1.48 15.54 10.30
N GLN A 117 2.46 15.97 9.52
CA GLN A 117 2.88 15.19 8.36
C GLN A 117 3.62 13.94 8.80
N PHE A 118 3.07 12.77 8.48
CA PHE A 118 3.72 11.49 8.72
C PHE A 118 4.39 10.99 7.44
N SER A 119 5.65 10.61 7.55
CA SER A 119 6.40 9.92 6.51
C SER A 119 6.95 8.62 7.07
N ALA A 120 6.59 7.50 6.47
CA ALA A 120 7.09 6.19 6.87
C ALA A 120 8.63 6.13 6.76
N TYR A 121 9.22 6.75 5.74
CA TYR A 121 10.66 6.81 5.58
C TYR A 121 11.32 7.60 6.71
N GLU A 122 10.85 8.81 7.01
CA GLU A 122 11.42 9.65 8.07
C GLU A 122 11.21 9.05 9.46
N ASN A 123 10.04 8.46 9.72
CA ASN A 123 9.81 7.70 10.95
C ASN A 123 10.76 6.50 11.03
N GLY A 124 10.91 5.76 9.93
CA GLY A 124 11.82 4.62 9.83
C GLY A 124 13.28 5.00 10.12
N LYS A 125 13.74 6.14 9.60
CA LYS A 125 15.07 6.67 9.86
C LYS A 125 15.29 6.95 11.37
N LYS A 126 14.30 7.54 12.03
CA LYS A 126 14.36 7.79 13.49
C LYS A 126 14.39 6.48 14.28
N VAL A 127 13.50 5.55 13.93
CA VAL A 127 13.41 4.23 14.58
C VAL A 127 14.69 3.42 14.35
N ALA A 128 15.20 3.41 13.13
CA ALA A 128 16.42 2.69 12.74
C ALA A 128 17.64 3.09 13.57
N ALA A 129 17.70 4.32 14.08
CA ALA A 129 18.79 4.77 14.95
C ALA A 129 18.99 3.85 16.17
N THR A 130 17.94 3.21 16.66
CA THR A 130 18.03 2.24 17.76
C THR A 130 18.66 0.90 17.36
N CYS A 131 18.67 0.59 16.08
CA CYS A 131 19.16 -0.67 15.50
C CYS A 131 20.64 -0.59 15.10
N THR A 132 21.13 0.63 14.81
CA THR A 132 22.49 0.86 14.25
C THR A 132 23.62 0.41 15.14
N HIS A 133 23.42 0.38 16.46
CA HIS A 133 24.45 -0.08 17.40
C HIS A 133 24.94 -1.49 17.09
N CYS A 134 24.06 -2.39 16.71
CA CYS A 134 24.38 -3.78 16.37
C CYS A 134 24.45 -4.00 14.85
N HIS A 135 23.48 -3.47 14.11
CA HIS A 135 23.34 -3.72 12.69
C HIS A 135 24.13 -2.76 11.79
N GLY A 136 24.91 -1.86 12.39
CA GLY A 136 25.77 -0.91 11.70
C GLY A 136 25.03 0.29 11.11
N GLU A 137 25.81 1.29 10.72
CA GLU A 137 25.27 2.48 10.06
C GLU A 137 24.52 2.09 8.79
N ASN A 138 23.34 2.68 8.60
CA ASN A 138 22.44 2.37 7.49
C ASN A 138 22.10 0.87 7.36
N GLY A 139 22.23 0.08 8.43
CA GLY A 139 21.95 -1.34 8.42
C GLY A 139 23.06 -2.20 7.80
N ASN A 140 24.27 -1.68 7.64
CA ASN A 140 25.42 -2.43 7.14
C ASN A 140 26.26 -2.95 8.32
N SER A 141 25.93 -4.13 8.84
CA SER A 141 26.63 -4.73 9.98
C SER A 141 28.10 -5.00 9.66
N LYS A 142 28.97 -4.68 10.64
CA LYS A 142 30.38 -5.07 10.64
C LYS A 142 30.69 -6.12 11.72
N THR A 143 29.67 -6.51 12.49
CA THR A 143 29.80 -7.48 13.58
C THR A 143 29.48 -8.87 13.06
N PRO A 144 30.41 -9.82 13.12
CA PRO A 144 30.14 -11.21 12.72
C PRO A 144 28.92 -11.81 13.46
N GLY A 145 28.11 -12.57 12.74
CA GLY A 145 26.88 -13.17 13.27
C GLY A 145 25.70 -12.19 13.43
N THR A 146 25.91 -10.89 13.18
CA THR A 146 24.83 -9.88 13.18
C THR A 146 24.44 -9.56 11.74
N PRO A 147 23.17 -9.72 11.34
CA PRO A 147 22.78 -9.52 9.96
C PRO A 147 22.86 -8.06 9.51
N SER A 148 23.23 -7.85 8.25
CA SER A 148 22.95 -6.61 7.54
C SER A 148 21.45 -6.50 7.25
N LEU A 149 20.91 -5.30 7.42
CA LEU A 149 19.51 -4.94 7.18
C LEU A 149 19.36 -4.12 5.90
N ALA A 150 20.45 -3.48 5.42
CA ALA A 150 20.46 -2.67 4.21
C ALA A 150 20.02 -3.47 2.99
N GLY A 151 19.10 -2.90 2.19
CA GLY A 151 18.56 -3.53 0.99
C GLY A 151 17.72 -4.78 1.22
N GLN A 152 17.35 -5.07 2.49
CA GLN A 152 16.54 -6.23 2.79
C GLN A 152 15.07 -6.00 2.41
N GLN A 153 14.39 -7.06 2.02
CA GLN A 153 12.99 -7.04 1.62
C GLN A 153 12.07 -6.62 2.78
N PRO A 154 11.20 -5.61 2.60
CA PRO A 154 10.48 -5.00 3.72
C PRO A 154 9.47 -5.92 4.39
N VAL A 155 8.74 -6.74 3.64
CA VAL A 155 7.77 -7.70 4.22
C VAL A 155 8.52 -8.82 4.96
N TYR A 156 9.64 -9.30 4.41
CA TYR A 156 10.49 -10.26 5.12
C TYR A 156 11.00 -9.70 6.45
N PHE A 157 11.43 -8.42 6.46
CA PHE A 157 11.88 -7.76 7.68
C PHE A 157 10.78 -7.75 8.74
N VAL A 158 9.56 -7.34 8.36
CA VAL A 158 8.40 -7.32 9.26
C VAL A 158 8.08 -8.71 9.79
N ASN A 159 8.08 -9.73 8.92
CA ASN A 159 7.81 -11.12 9.32
C ASN A 159 8.89 -11.63 10.27
N ALA A 160 10.15 -11.40 9.96
CA ALA A 160 11.28 -11.82 10.82
C ALA A 160 11.23 -11.17 12.21
N THR A 161 10.86 -9.88 12.29
CA THR A 161 10.69 -9.20 13.58
C THR A 161 9.48 -9.75 14.36
N HIS A 162 8.39 -10.07 13.66
CA HIS A 162 7.23 -10.71 14.27
C HIS A 162 7.56 -12.10 14.85
N GLU A 163 8.36 -12.89 14.14
CA GLU A 163 8.81 -14.21 14.62
C GLU A 163 9.64 -14.12 15.92
N TYR A 164 10.41 -13.04 16.12
CA TYR A 164 11.05 -12.78 17.42
C TYR A 164 10.02 -12.43 18.51
N LEU A 165 9.01 -11.62 18.19
CA LEU A 165 7.96 -11.23 19.15
C LEU A 165 7.10 -12.42 19.59
N THR A 166 6.86 -13.38 18.70
CA THR A 166 6.10 -14.61 18.98
C THR A 166 6.95 -15.74 19.58
N GLY A 167 8.29 -15.57 19.57
CA GLY A 167 9.23 -16.58 20.08
C GLY A 167 9.52 -17.73 19.10
N GLU A 168 9.05 -17.62 17.86
CA GLU A 168 9.39 -18.54 16.76
C GLU A 168 10.87 -18.42 16.36
N ARG A 169 11.42 -17.21 16.47
CA ARG A 169 12.87 -16.95 16.50
C ARG A 169 13.26 -16.52 17.90
N LYS A 170 14.45 -16.91 18.33
CA LYS A 170 14.98 -16.54 19.64
C LYS A 170 16.28 -15.75 19.48
N SER A 171 16.33 -14.58 20.10
CA SER A 171 17.53 -13.76 20.17
C SER A 171 17.48 -12.90 21.43
N ALA A 172 18.38 -13.15 22.38
CA ALA A 172 18.40 -12.43 23.64
C ALA A 172 18.49 -10.89 23.49
N PRO A 173 19.26 -10.30 22.52
CA PRO A 173 19.26 -8.86 22.33
C PRO A 173 18.03 -8.33 21.55
N MET A 174 17.43 -9.10 20.64
CA MET A 174 16.32 -8.62 19.79
C MET A 174 14.98 -8.58 20.53
N ASP A 175 14.67 -9.59 21.36
CA ASP A 175 13.37 -9.72 22.00
C ASP A 175 12.98 -8.50 22.86
N PRO A 176 13.83 -7.99 23.80
CA PRO A 176 13.45 -6.85 24.64
C PRO A 176 13.36 -5.53 23.87
N MET A 177 14.10 -5.38 22.78
CA MET A 177 14.07 -4.19 21.94
C MET A 177 12.79 -4.13 21.11
N LEU A 178 12.43 -5.23 20.44
CA LEU A 178 11.25 -5.30 19.59
C LEU A 178 9.93 -5.16 20.39
N ARG A 179 9.88 -5.65 21.65
CA ARG A 179 8.70 -5.47 22.52
C ARG A 179 8.37 -4.01 22.84
N ARG A 180 9.30 -3.08 22.65
CA ARG A 180 9.10 -1.64 22.85
C ARG A 180 8.60 -0.91 21.62
N MET A 181 8.55 -1.60 20.47
CA MET A 181 8.18 -1.02 19.18
C MET A 181 6.74 -1.39 18.83
N ASN A 182 6.01 -0.43 18.30
CA ASN A 182 4.70 -0.72 17.70
C ASN A 182 4.87 -1.18 16.23
N ARG A 183 3.79 -1.68 15.65
CA ARG A 183 3.79 -2.19 14.27
C ARG A 183 4.18 -1.11 13.25
N LEU A 184 3.71 0.12 13.44
CA LEU A 184 4.01 1.23 12.53
C LEU A 184 5.51 1.55 12.51
N ASP A 185 6.18 1.49 13.67
CA ASP A 185 7.62 1.68 13.79
C ASP A 185 8.40 0.57 13.09
N ILE A 186 7.99 -0.69 13.28
CA ILE A 186 8.61 -1.85 12.63
C ILE A 186 8.48 -1.75 11.10
N GLU A 187 7.30 -1.45 10.58
CA GLU A 187 7.07 -1.28 9.14
C GLU A 187 7.85 -0.09 8.58
N SER A 188 7.93 1.01 9.31
CA SER A 188 8.70 2.19 8.92
C SER A 188 10.21 1.89 8.89
N ALA A 189 10.74 1.17 9.89
CA ALA A 189 12.14 0.73 9.91
C ALA A 189 12.45 -0.23 8.76
N ALA A 190 11.52 -1.14 8.43
CA ALA A 190 11.65 -2.04 7.29
C ALA A 190 11.83 -1.27 5.97
N LEU A 191 11.00 -0.24 5.73
CA LEU A 191 11.09 0.60 4.54
C LEU A 191 12.39 1.41 4.50
N TYR A 192 12.82 1.95 5.64
CA TYR A 192 14.10 2.66 5.72
C TYR A 192 15.26 1.75 5.35
N PHE A 193 15.40 0.58 5.99
CA PHE A 193 16.49 -0.34 5.69
C PHE A 193 16.41 -0.94 4.28
N ALA A 194 15.22 -1.19 3.76
CA ALA A 194 15.02 -1.65 2.39
C ALA A 194 15.58 -0.66 1.35
N SER A 195 15.59 0.62 1.65
CA SER A 195 16.12 1.68 0.79
C SER A 195 17.60 1.95 0.93
N GLN A 196 18.27 1.36 1.92
CA GLN A 196 19.70 1.60 2.13
C GLN A 196 20.53 0.76 1.17
N MET A 197 21.67 1.32 0.71
CA MET A 197 22.61 0.60 -0.16
C MET A 197 23.35 -0.47 0.66
N PRO A 198 23.27 -1.75 0.29
CA PRO A 198 24.09 -2.79 0.90
C PRO A 198 25.56 -2.60 0.60
N ALA A 199 26.40 -2.75 1.63
CA ALA A 199 27.86 -2.72 1.47
C ALA A 199 28.34 -4.01 0.81
N GLU A 200 29.32 -3.89 -0.11
CA GLU A 200 29.99 -5.05 -0.69
C GLU A 200 30.81 -5.78 0.39
N ARG A 201 30.88 -7.10 0.27
CA ARG A 201 31.62 -7.96 1.20
C ARG A 201 32.66 -8.80 0.47
N SER A 202 33.78 -9.02 1.15
CA SER A 202 34.81 -9.95 0.70
C SER A 202 34.38 -11.41 0.95
N ALA A 203 35.02 -12.33 0.24
CA ALA A 203 34.84 -13.76 0.49
C ALA A 203 35.17 -14.11 1.94
N PRO A 204 34.34 -14.93 2.62
CA PRO A 204 34.65 -15.40 3.96
C PRO A 204 35.87 -16.36 3.91
N PRO A 205 36.55 -16.58 5.06
CA PRO A 205 37.70 -17.47 5.12
C PRO A 205 37.34 -18.97 4.92
N THR A 206 36.07 -19.30 5.05
CA THR A 206 35.53 -20.66 4.85
C THR A 206 34.66 -20.71 3.62
N GLY A 207 34.67 -21.85 2.93
CA GLY A 207 33.86 -22.08 1.73
C GLY A 207 34.52 -21.58 0.44
N ASN A 208 34.02 -22.11 -0.67
CA ASN A 208 34.45 -21.78 -2.03
C ASN A 208 33.24 -21.32 -2.86
N ALA A 209 33.23 -20.06 -3.24
CA ALA A 209 32.12 -19.45 -3.97
C ALA A 209 31.86 -20.15 -5.33
N ALA A 210 32.92 -20.59 -6.05
CA ALA A 210 32.80 -21.28 -7.32
C ALA A 210 32.16 -22.69 -7.18
N GLU A 211 32.40 -23.36 -6.06
CA GLU A 211 31.72 -24.62 -5.72
C GLU A 211 30.32 -24.41 -5.19
N GLY A 212 30.05 -23.24 -4.59
CA GLY A 212 28.74 -22.85 -4.09
C GLY A 212 27.75 -22.51 -5.20
N GLU A 213 28.21 -21.83 -6.26
CA GLU A 213 27.34 -21.33 -7.34
C GLU A 213 26.40 -22.40 -7.92
N PRO A 214 26.88 -23.59 -8.35
CA PRO A 214 25.98 -24.63 -8.89
C PRO A 214 24.92 -25.11 -7.89
N ARG A 215 25.24 -25.07 -6.59
CA ARG A 215 24.32 -25.48 -5.51
C ARG A 215 23.22 -24.47 -5.26
N THR A 216 23.40 -23.20 -5.68
CA THR A 216 22.39 -22.13 -5.49
C THR A 216 21.26 -22.15 -6.51
N ALA A 217 21.29 -22.99 -7.53
CA ALA A 217 20.27 -23.03 -8.59
C ALA A 217 18.84 -23.21 -8.03
N VAL A 218 18.66 -24.11 -7.06
CA VAL A 218 17.37 -24.33 -6.39
C VAL A 218 16.95 -23.16 -5.49
N CYS A 219 17.92 -22.50 -4.86
CA CYS A 219 17.68 -21.34 -3.97
C CYS A 219 17.26 -20.12 -4.77
N GLY A 220 17.87 -19.95 -5.96
CA GLY A 220 17.67 -18.82 -6.87
C GLY A 220 16.23 -18.67 -7.37
N GLY A 221 15.44 -19.75 -7.34
CA GLY A 221 14.02 -19.70 -7.73
C GLY A 221 13.17 -18.76 -6.86
N CYS A 222 13.55 -18.58 -5.59
CA CYS A 222 12.88 -17.67 -4.67
C CYS A 222 13.75 -16.47 -4.30
N HIS A 223 15.04 -16.71 -4.00
CA HIS A 223 15.96 -15.67 -3.53
C HIS A 223 16.65 -14.88 -4.66
N GLY A 224 16.35 -15.20 -5.93
CA GLY A 224 17.05 -14.65 -7.10
C GLY A 224 18.38 -15.36 -7.38
N SER A 225 18.79 -15.44 -8.65
CA SER A 225 19.97 -16.22 -9.08
C SER A 225 21.27 -15.80 -8.36
N HIS A 226 21.41 -14.52 -8.04
CA HIS A 226 22.53 -13.95 -7.30
C HIS A 226 22.14 -13.58 -5.86
N GLY A 227 21.03 -14.10 -5.34
CA GLY A 227 20.58 -13.83 -3.98
C GLY A 227 19.91 -12.46 -3.78
N VAL A 228 19.53 -11.75 -4.84
CA VAL A 228 18.74 -10.51 -4.77
C VAL A 228 17.30 -10.84 -5.08
N SER A 229 16.49 -10.96 -4.04
CA SER A 229 15.06 -11.27 -4.17
C SER A 229 14.28 -10.13 -4.83
N THR A 230 13.28 -10.49 -5.61
CA THR A 230 12.26 -9.57 -6.15
C THR A 230 10.91 -9.73 -5.48
N ASP A 231 10.77 -10.69 -4.57
CA ASP A 231 9.59 -10.90 -3.74
C ASP A 231 9.82 -10.25 -2.37
N SER A 232 8.92 -9.36 -1.98
CA SER A 232 9.03 -8.59 -0.73
C SER A 232 8.98 -9.43 0.55
N ALA A 233 8.47 -10.66 0.50
CA ALA A 233 8.41 -11.60 1.62
C ALA A 233 9.57 -12.59 1.66
N THR A 234 10.35 -12.69 0.58
CA THR A 234 11.51 -13.57 0.47
C THR A 234 12.81 -12.79 0.67
N PRO A 235 13.71 -13.21 1.60
CA PRO A 235 14.89 -12.42 1.91
C PRO A 235 15.90 -12.36 0.75
N THR A 236 16.52 -11.19 0.61
CA THR A 236 17.78 -11.01 -0.12
C THR A 236 18.91 -11.67 0.68
N LEU A 237 19.74 -12.48 0.02
CA LEU A 237 20.89 -13.19 0.59
C LEU A 237 22.21 -12.55 0.20
N ALA A 238 22.23 -11.82 -0.92
CA ALA A 238 23.44 -11.15 -1.45
C ALA A 238 23.99 -10.13 -0.45
N ALA A 239 25.31 -10.08 -0.34
CA ALA A 239 26.06 -9.18 0.55
C ALA A 239 25.70 -9.34 2.05
N GLN A 240 25.12 -10.46 2.45
CA GLN A 240 24.80 -10.73 3.86
C GLN A 240 26.05 -11.14 4.64
N ASP A 241 26.01 -10.90 5.96
CA ASP A 241 27.07 -11.37 6.87
C ASP A 241 27.22 -12.90 6.79
N PRO A 242 28.42 -13.43 6.52
CA PRO A 242 28.61 -14.86 6.26
C PRO A 242 28.32 -15.72 7.49
N GLU A 243 28.74 -15.28 8.68
CA GLU A 243 28.50 -16.03 9.92
C GLU A 243 26.99 -16.08 10.25
N TYR A 244 26.30 -14.92 10.12
CA TYR A 244 24.86 -14.88 10.26
C TYR A 244 24.18 -15.80 9.23
N LEU A 245 24.60 -15.75 7.96
CA LEU A 245 23.97 -16.55 6.89
C LEU A 245 24.15 -18.05 7.16
N THR A 246 25.36 -18.48 7.56
CA THR A 246 25.63 -19.86 7.99
C THR A 246 24.72 -20.28 9.15
N GLN A 247 24.66 -19.46 10.21
CA GLN A 247 23.81 -19.73 11.37
C GLN A 247 22.32 -19.79 10.97
N ALA A 248 21.87 -18.85 10.13
CA ALA A 248 20.49 -18.77 9.68
C ALA A 248 20.07 -19.99 8.85
N ILE A 249 20.93 -20.46 7.94
CA ILE A 249 20.68 -21.66 7.14
C ILE A 249 20.63 -22.90 8.04
N LYS A 250 21.65 -23.10 8.89
CA LYS A 250 21.71 -24.23 9.83
C LYS A 250 20.53 -24.26 10.80
N ALA A 251 20.00 -23.09 11.20
CA ALA A 251 18.86 -22.99 12.10
C ALA A 251 17.57 -23.62 11.53
N TYR A 252 17.41 -23.70 10.21
CA TYR A 252 16.26 -24.39 9.60
C TYR A 252 16.28 -25.92 9.79
N ARG A 253 17.40 -26.50 10.21
CA ARG A 253 17.47 -27.91 10.63
C ARG A 253 16.92 -28.14 12.03
N THR A 254 16.83 -27.11 12.87
CA THR A 254 16.54 -27.25 14.30
C THR A 254 15.47 -26.31 14.82
N THR A 255 15.71 -25.00 14.81
CA THR A 255 14.92 -23.99 15.54
C THR A 255 13.99 -23.15 14.66
N ARG A 256 14.39 -22.83 13.43
CA ARG A 256 13.54 -22.09 12.49
C ARG A 256 12.58 -23.01 11.79
N LYS A 257 11.30 -22.62 11.76
CA LYS A 257 10.23 -23.43 11.16
C LYS A 257 9.75 -22.83 9.86
N HIS A 258 10.26 -23.34 8.76
CA HIS A 258 9.76 -23.02 7.42
C HIS A 258 9.80 -24.30 6.57
N PRO A 259 8.64 -24.92 6.24
CA PRO A 259 8.59 -26.29 5.69
C PRO A 259 9.48 -26.49 4.47
N LEU A 260 9.47 -25.52 3.53
CA LEU A 260 10.30 -25.61 2.33
C LEU A 260 11.79 -25.48 2.65
N MET A 261 12.18 -24.44 3.42
CA MET A 261 13.59 -24.24 3.79
C MET A 261 14.15 -25.38 4.59
N SER A 262 13.39 -25.90 5.58
CA SER A 262 13.81 -27.05 6.40
C SER A 262 14.11 -28.26 5.53
N ARG A 263 13.25 -28.56 4.53
CA ARG A 263 13.47 -29.68 3.61
C ARG A 263 14.70 -29.48 2.72
N LEU A 264 14.88 -28.28 2.15
CA LEU A 264 16.01 -28.01 1.25
C LEU A 264 17.36 -28.02 1.98
N VAL A 265 17.38 -27.56 3.23
CA VAL A 265 18.62 -27.47 4.03
C VAL A 265 18.99 -28.79 4.69
N ALA A 266 18.03 -29.70 4.90
CA ALA A 266 18.26 -30.98 5.59
C ALA A 266 19.32 -31.85 4.90
N GLU A 267 19.38 -31.80 3.56
CA GLU A 267 20.25 -32.64 2.74
C GLU A 267 21.64 -32.01 2.48
N LEU A 268 21.86 -30.76 2.83
CA LEU A 268 23.14 -30.07 2.62
C LEU A 268 24.15 -30.51 3.69
N SER A 269 25.38 -30.77 3.29
CA SER A 269 26.52 -30.87 4.23
C SER A 269 26.92 -29.48 4.75
N ASP A 270 27.67 -29.43 5.83
CA ASP A 270 28.18 -28.15 6.35
C ASP A 270 29.14 -27.47 5.36
N GLN A 271 29.95 -28.24 4.62
CA GLN A 271 30.81 -27.71 3.57
C GLN A 271 30.02 -27.11 2.41
N GLU A 272 28.92 -27.73 2.00
CA GLU A 272 28.03 -27.17 0.97
C GLU A 272 27.37 -25.85 1.44
N ILE A 273 26.99 -25.79 2.72
CA ILE A 273 26.48 -24.53 3.31
C ILE A 273 27.55 -23.46 3.28
N ASP A 274 28.80 -23.76 3.67
CA ASP A 274 29.90 -22.78 3.65
C ASP A 274 30.20 -22.31 2.22
N ASN A 275 30.14 -23.18 1.22
CA ASN A 275 30.32 -22.82 -0.19
C ASN A 275 29.18 -21.94 -0.70
N ILE A 276 27.92 -22.24 -0.38
CA ILE A 276 26.72 -21.43 -0.71
C ILE A 276 26.82 -20.06 -0.07
N VAL A 277 27.24 -19.99 1.21
CA VAL A 277 27.44 -18.74 1.95
C VAL A 277 28.54 -17.90 1.29
N ALA A 278 29.67 -18.51 0.92
CA ALA A 278 30.76 -17.82 0.23
C ALA A 278 30.28 -17.20 -1.09
N PHE A 279 29.44 -17.91 -1.85
CA PHE A 279 28.85 -17.38 -3.07
C PHE A 279 27.96 -16.17 -2.78
N TYR A 280 26.94 -16.28 -1.93
CA TYR A 280 25.99 -15.19 -1.70
C TYR A 280 26.62 -13.98 -1.01
N THR A 281 27.56 -14.17 -0.10
CA THR A 281 28.26 -13.07 0.58
C THR A 281 28.96 -12.13 -0.40
N THR A 282 29.54 -12.66 -1.46
CA THR A 282 30.28 -11.88 -2.46
C THR A 282 29.41 -11.32 -3.59
N GLN A 283 28.12 -11.65 -3.64
CA GLN A 283 27.25 -11.11 -4.65
C GLN A 283 26.93 -9.63 -4.39
N LYS A 284 26.83 -8.84 -5.47
CA LYS A 284 26.37 -7.44 -5.39
C LYS A 284 24.89 -7.40 -5.10
N SER A 285 24.51 -6.49 -4.23
CA SER A 285 23.13 -6.24 -3.89
C SER A 285 22.74 -4.79 -4.19
N LYS A 286 21.47 -4.47 -4.04
CA LYS A 286 20.90 -3.14 -4.27
C LYS A 286 19.76 -2.86 -3.29
N PRO A 287 19.36 -1.60 -3.12
CA PRO A 287 18.14 -1.28 -2.37
C PRO A 287 16.93 -2.03 -2.93
N ALA A 288 16.06 -2.50 -2.04
CA ALA A 288 14.80 -3.16 -2.40
C ALA A 288 13.67 -2.15 -2.66
N GLU A 289 13.79 -0.94 -2.09
CA GLU A 289 12.80 0.14 -2.20
C GLU A 289 13.46 1.48 -2.56
N SER A 290 12.66 2.40 -3.10
CA SER A 290 13.13 3.72 -3.56
C SER A 290 13.27 4.78 -2.44
N GLY A 291 13.03 4.43 -1.19
CA GLY A 291 13.28 5.29 -0.03
C GLY A 291 12.43 6.56 0.00
N GLU A 292 13.06 7.73 0.07
CA GLU A 292 12.38 9.03 0.13
C GLU A 292 11.42 9.28 -1.05
N THR A 293 11.70 8.73 -2.22
CA THR A 293 10.88 8.91 -3.42
C THR A 293 9.67 7.99 -3.46
N LEU A 294 9.60 6.96 -2.62
CA LEU A 294 8.53 5.96 -2.63
C LEU A 294 7.13 6.58 -2.50
N LEU A 295 6.95 7.50 -1.55
CA LEU A 295 5.66 8.18 -1.38
C LEU A 295 5.25 8.95 -2.64
N LYS A 296 6.18 9.66 -3.27
CA LYS A 296 5.95 10.40 -4.51
C LYS A 296 5.58 9.47 -5.67
N GLU A 297 6.24 8.33 -5.77
CA GLU A 297 5.94 7.32 -6.79
C GLU A 297 4.53 6.75 -6.63
N ILE A 298 4.12 6.46 -5.37
CA ILE A 298 2.79 5.96 -5.06
C ILE A 298 1.74 7.03 -5.32
N THR A 299 1.93 8.26 -4.83
CA THR A 299 0.97 9.36 -5.03
C THR A 299 0.80 9.70 -6.50
N THR A 300 1.87 9.66 -7.31
CA THR A 300 1.77 9.83 -8.77
C THR A 300 0.82 8.81 -9.41
N LYS A 301 0.79 7.57 -8.92
CA LYS A 301 -0.16 6.55 -9.41
C LYS A 301 -1.60 6.86 -8.98
N CYS A 302 -1.79 7.28 -7.73
CA CYS A 302 -3.12 7.63 -7.18
C CYS A 302 -3.71 8.88 -7.88
N ASP A 303 -2.86 9.88 -8.14
CA ASP A 303 -3.25 11.15 -8.75
C ASP A 303 -3.77 11.00 -10.18
N ARG A 304 -3.42 9.94 -10.89
CA ARG A 304 -3.99 9.64 -12.22
C ARG A 304 -5.51 9.60 -12.24
N CYS A 305 -6.11 9.24 -11.11
CA CYS A 305 -7.57 9.16 -10.95
C CYS A 305 -8.09 10.23 -9.98
N HIS A 306 -7.38 10.52 -8.88
CA HIS A 306 -7.88 11.33 -7.78
C HIS A 306 -7.52 12.82 -7.87
N ALA A 307 -6.49 13.23 -8.64
CA ALA A 307 -6.09 14.64 -8.76
C ALA A 307 -6.75 15.41 -9.90
N GLY A 308 -7.50 14.73 -10.77
CA GLY A 308 -7.98 15.32 -12.01
C GLY A 308 -9.33 16.01 -11.90
N GLU A 309 -9.47 17.12 -12.67
CA GLU A 309 -10.76 17.63 -13.14
C GLU A 309 -11.46 16.64 -14.11
N ARG A 310 -10.82 15.53 -14.41
CA ARG A 310 -11.37 14.49 -15.29
C ARG A 310 -12.51 13.79 -14.59
N ASP A 311 -13.67 14.38 -14.68
CA ASP A 311 -14.93 13.69 -14.46
C ASP A 311 -15.05 12.62 -15.55
N ASN A 312 -14.52 11.43 -15.27
CA ASN A 312 -14.94 10.28 -16.05
C ASN A 312 -16.35 9.92 -15.57
N PRO A 313 -17.40 10.23 -16.37
CA PRO A 313 -18.76 10.01 -15.94
C PRO A 313 -19.10 8.55 -15.67
N ALA A 314 -18.27 7.61 -16.15
CA ALA A 314 -18.43 6.18 -15.88
C ALA A 314 -17.87 5.75 -14.52
N LEU A 315 -17.05 6.58 -13.84
CA LEU A 315 -16.35 6.19 -12.61
C LEU A 315 -16.73 7.09 -11.43
N ALA A 316 -17.19 6.48 -10.34
CA ALA A 316 -17.47 7.17 -9.08
C ALA A 316 -16.17 7.39 -8.28
N ILE A 317 -15.27 8.25 -8.77
CA ILE A 317 -13.97 8.52 -8.16
C ILE A 317 -14.09 9.67 -7.16
N PRO A 318 -13.71 9.50 -5.87
CA PRO A 318 -13.78 10.57 -4.87
C PRO A 318 -12.65 11.60 -5.02
N ILE A 319 -12.94 12.84 -4.58
CA ILE A 319 -11.91 13.82 -4.23
C ILE A 319 -11.34 13.41 -2.88
N ILE A 320 -10.01 13.28 -2.78
CA ILE A 320 -9.34 12.85 -1.56
C ILE A 320 -8.41 13.93 -0.98
N ALA A 321 -8.11 14.98 -1.76
CA ALA A 321 -7.34 16.13 -1.30
C ALA A 321 -8.10 16.88 -0.18
N GLY A 322 -7.39 17.22 0.90
CA GLY A 322 -7.96 17.95 2.03
C GLY A 322 -8.96 17.18 2.87
N GLN A 323 -9.12 15.87 2.64
CA GLN A 323 -10.02 15.01 3.39
C GLN A 323 -9.44 14.65 4.76
N ASP A 324 -10.31 14.27 5.70
CA ASP A 324 -9.90 13.82 7.02
C ASP A 324 -8.92 12.65 6.98
N LYS A 325 -7.79 12.79 7.68
CA LYS A 325 -6.69 11.80 7.67
C LYS A 325 -7.15 10.44 8.18
N ASP A 326 -7.89 10.43 9.31
CA ASP A 326 -8.29 9.18 9.94
C ASP A 326 -9.30 8.44 9.06
N TYR A 327 -10.21 9.19 8.41
CA TYR A 327 -11.09 8.62 7.40
C TYR A 327 -10.33 8.03 6.21
N LEU A 328 -9.32 8.73 5.68
CA LEU A 328 -8.49 8.22 4.57
C LEU A 328 -7.76 6.94 4.98
N THR A 329 -7.20 6.90 6.20
CA THR A 329 -6.56 5.71 6.77
C THR A 329 -7.53 4.53 6.86
N LEU A 330 -8.71 4.76 7.45
CA LEU A 330 -9.75 3.74 7.59
C LEU A 330 -10.24 3.25 6.22
N ALA A 331 -10.38 4.16 5.26
CA ALA A 331 -10.83 3.83 3.91
C ALA A 331 -9.82 2.94 3.17
N LEU A 332 -8.53 3.29 3.19
CA LEU A 332 -7.47 2.51 2.54
C LEU A 332 -7.31 1.12 3.19
N ARG A 333 -7.34 1.05 4.54
CA ARG A 333 -7.33 -0.23 5.26
C ARG A 333 -8.55 -1.09 4.88
N SER A 334 -9.73 -0.47 4.79
CA SER A 334 -10.96 -1.20 4.44
C SER A 334 -10.93 -1.76 3.01
N TYR A 335 -10.30 -1.07 2.06
CA TYR A 335 -10.07 -1.59 0.72
C TYR A 335 -9.05 -2.72 0.74
N ARG A 336 -7.90 -2.55 1.40
CA ARG A 336 -6.87 -3.58 1.54
C ARG A 336 -7.44 -4.86 2.15
N ASP A 337 -8.22 -4.73 3.20
CA ASP A 337 -8.77 -5.85 3.97
C ASP A 337 -10.06 -6.44 3.36
N GLY A 338 -10.46 -6.00 2.16
CA GLY A 338 -11.65 -6.50 1.45
C GLY A 338 -12.99 -6.11 2.07
N LYS A 339 -13.01 -5.13 2.99
CA LYS A 339 -14.24 -4.64 3.65
C LYS A 339 -15.00 -3.59 2.84
N ARG A 340 -14.44 -3.15 1.72
CA ARG A 340 -15.06 -2.28 0.72
C ARG A 340 -15.00 -2.95 -0.65
N GLY A 341 -16.14 -3.02 -1.33
CA GLY A 341 -16.31 -3.72 -2.59
C GLY A 341 -15.88 -2.91 -3.81
N ASN A 342 -14.60 -2.58 -3.94
CA ASN A 342 -14.08 -1.99 -5.17
C ASN A 342 -12.77 -2.69 -5.55
N SER A 343 -12.83 -3.53 -6.60
CA SER A 343 -11.71 -4.36 -7.02
C SER A 343 -10.47 -3.55 -7.41
N MET A 344 -10.63 -2.37 -8.03
CA MET A 344 -9.51 -1.50 -8.39
C MET A 344 -8.81 -0.96 -7.15
N MET A 345 -9.57 -0.35 -6.21
CA MET A 345 -9.00 0.19 -4.98
C MET A 345 -8.47 -0.91 -4.06
N HIS A 346 -9.11 -2.09 -4.03
CA HIS A 346 -8.59 -3.26 -3.32
C HIS A 346 -7.21 -3.65 -3.85
N ASN A 347 -7.08 -3.87 -5.15
CA ASN A 347 -5.80 -4.24 -5.77
C ASN A 347 -4.72 -3.16 -5.58
N MET A 348 -5.10 -1.88 -5.65
CA MET A 348 -4.17 -0.77 -5.41
C MET A 348 -3.68 -0.68 -3.96
N SER A 349 -4.50 -1.09 -3.00
CA SER A 349 -4.19 -0.99 -1.56
C SER A 349 -3.50 -2.23 -1.00
N LEU A 350 -3.65 -3.40 -1.62
CA LEU A 350 -3.09 -4.69 -1.18
C LEU A 350 -1.59 -4.65 -0.82
N PRO A 351 -0.72 -3.98 -1.62
CA PRO A 351 0.72 -4.00 -1.33
C PRO A 351 1.13 -3.12 -0.15
N TYR A 352 0.23 -2.29 0.41
CA TYR A 352 0.62 -1.26 1.36
C TYR A 352 0.39 -1.69 2.80
N GLY A 353 1.46 -1.70 3.60
CA GLY A 353 1.42 -1.80 5.05
C GLY A 353 0.83 -0.54 5.71
N ASP A 354 0.64 -0.61 7.02
CA ASP A 354 0.02 0.49 7.77
C ASP A 354 0.85 1.79 7.71
N SER A 355 2.16 1.71 7.68
CA SER A 355 3.05 2.89 7.59
C SER A 355 2.92 3.65 6.26
N ILE A 356 2.76 2.92 5.15
CA ILE A 356 2.50 3.53 3.83
C ILE A 356 1.09 4.14 3.80
N ILE A 357 0.09 3.43 4.32
CA ILE A 357 -1.30 3.93 4.40
C ILE A 357 -1.36 5.22 5.21
N GLU A 358 -0.70 5.29 6.37
CA GLU A 358 -0.61 6.49 7.19
C GLU A 358 0.09 7.65 6.45
N SER A 359 1.16 7.35 5.71
CA SER A 359 1.88 8.36 4.90
C SER A 359 0.98 8.91 3.79
N LEU A 360 0.25 8.06 3.07
CA LEU A 360 -0.69 8.46 2.03
C LEU A 360 -1.84 9.29 2.59
N ALA A 361 -2.44 8.86 3.70
CA ALA A 361 -3.53 9.58 4.36
C ALA A 361 -3.06 10.96 4.83
N SER A 362 -1.89 11.04 5.45
CA SER A 362 -1.28 12.31 5.88
C SER A 362 -0.98 13.23 4.69
N TYR A 363 -0.43 12.67 3.60
CA TYR A 363 -0.14 13.42 2.39
C TYR A 363 -1.40 14.06 1.80
N TYR A 364 -2.46 13.28 1.56
CA TYR A 364 -3.69 13.78 0.94
C TYR A 364 -4.49 14.71 1.86
N ALA A 365 -4.51 14.48 3.17
CA ALA A 365 -5.13 15.38 4.13
C ALA A 365 -4.46 16.78 4.14
N ASN A 366 -3.16 16.86 3.85
CA ASN A 366 -2.42 18.12 3.77
C ASN A 366 -2.53 18.80 2.38
N GLN A 367 -3.03 18.13 1.34
CA GLN A 367 -3.25 18.74 0.03
C GLN A 367 -4.38 19.77 0.09
N PRO A 368 -4.25 20.91 -0.61
CA PRO A 368 -5.32 21.89 -0.64
C PRO A 368 -6.56 21.33 -1.35
N VAL A 369 -7.73 21.62 -0.81
CA VAL A 369 -9.01 21.37 -1.51
C VAL A 369 -9.09 22.27 -2.74
N ARG A 370 -9.62 21.75 -3.83
CA ARG A 370 -9.79 22.47 -5.12
C ARG A 370 -11.26 22.63 -5.44
#